data_047f9fae7c1bfcbfb149a3922ee5c458
#
_entry.id   047f9fae7c1bfcbfb149a3922ee5c458
#
_cell.length_a   1.000
_cell.length_b   1.000
_cell.length_c   1.000
_cell.angle_alpha   90.00
_cell.angle_beta   90.00
_cell.angle_gamma   90.00
#
_symmetry.space_group_name_H-M   'P 1'
#
loop_
_entity.id
_entity.type
_entity.pdbx_description
1 polymer ?
#
loop_
_entity_poly.entity_id
_entity_poly.type
_entity_poly.pdbx_seq_one_letter_code
_entity_poly.pdbx_strand_id
1 'polypeptide(L)'
;MNKITLSILTTLFVVSCSQSNQEKAPEQSVVEYVWHTAGADFTAQNLAKLINEWNQIITDSGMAMNGANILTPTVSSEDYDFIWVIKWPSMSARDAGWDYWMANASEQWAQSIEGIMSFDPDNAFAFSVIDFTAPKIETNSESFSNRFHFCTFNEGYDNSSLDTFKNEVDSTVWSDTYWHATLEPTFNPDPMPDFVWLDLWANDADKDMALDKFMESEYAEKYLEMFSCNTADFNGTVIR
;
A
#
# COMPACT_ATOMS: atom_id res chain seq x y z
N MET A 1 36.15 -73.86 35.92
CA MET A 1 36.05 -72.45 36.34
C MET A 1 36.00 -71.55 35.10
N ASN A 2 34.76 -71.28 34.62
CA ASN A 2 34.54 -70.46 33.42
C ASN A 2 34.34 -69.03 33.83
N LYS A 3 35.18 -68.10 33.30
CA LYS A 3 34.99 -66.66 33.48
C LYS A 3 34.16 -66.16 32.29
N ILE A 4 32.96 -65.63 32.61
CA ILE A 4 32.10 -64.95 31.69
C ILE A 4 32.50 -63.47 31.68
N THR A 5 32.99 -63.01 30.55
CA THR A 5 33.32 -61.60 30.32
C THR A 5 32.10 -60.91 29.75
N LEU A 6 31.50 -59.97 30.52
CA LEU A 6 30.34 -59.16 30.11
C LEU A 6 30.85 -57.94 29.33
N SER A 7 30.60 -57.90 28.05
CA SER A 7 30.88 -56.71 27.21
C SER A 7 29.69 -55.76 27.27
N ILE A 8 29.91 -54.59 27.83
CA ILE A 8 28.91 -53.50 27.88
C ILE A 8 29.07 -52.70 26.57
N LEU A 9 28.07 -52.83 25.70
CA LEU A 9 27.99 -52.04 24.44
C LEU A 9 27.31 -50.70 24.75
N THR A 10 28.12 -49.63 24.81
CA THR A 10 27.61 -48.24 25.03
C THR A 10 27.16 -47.67 23.71
N THR A 11 25.83 -47.60 23.48
CA THR A 11 25.26 -46.97 22.30
C THR A 11 25.22 -45.47 22.54
N LEU A 12 26.06 -44.70 21.86
CA LEU A 12 25.96 -43.24 21.78
C LEU A 12 24.77 -42.85 20.89
N PHE A 13 23.69 -42.31 21.52
CA PHE A 13 22.67 -41.61 20.78
C PHE A 13 23.18 -40.22 20.38
N VAL A 14 23.50 -40.01 19.14
CA VAL A 14 23.76 -38.70 18.57
C VAL A 14 22.37 -38.06 18.28
N VAL A 15 21.92 -37.21 19.20
CA VAL A 15 20.74 -36.37 18.94
C VAL A 15 21.16 -35.28 17.95
N SER A 16 20.88 -35.51 16.68
CA SER A 16 21.00 -34.50 15.63
C SER A 16 19.86 -33.50 15.83
N CYS A 17 20.15 -32.34 16.43
CA CYS A 17 19.25 -31.18 16.36
C CYS A 17 19.21 -30.70 14.92
N SER A 18 18.21 -31.14 14.16
CA SER A 18 17.84 -30.49 12.90
C SER A 18 17.30 -29.12 13.29
N GLN A 19 18.11 -28.08 13.14
CA GLN A 19 17.59 -26.72 13.04
C GLN A 19 16.73 -26.68 11.76
N SER A 20 15.42 -26.76 11.92
CA SER A 20 14.51 -26.39 10.86
C SER A 20 14.74 -24.89 10.62
N ASN A 21 15.42 -24.53 9.54
CA ASN A 21 15.31 -23.20 8.97
C ASN A 21 13.82 -23.03 8.63
N GLN A 22 13.06 -22.44 9.55
CA GLN A 22 11.77 -21.88 9.18
C GLN A 22 12.13 -20.71 8.24
N GLU A 23 11.94 -20.93 6.97
CA GLU A 23 11.92 -19.86 5.98
C GLU A 23 10.87 -18.86 6.47
N LYS A 24 11.32 -17.67 6.89
CA LYS A 24 10.42 -16.60 7.32
C LYS A 24 9.48 -16.33 6.15
N ALA A 25 8.17 -16.39 6.37
CA ALA A 25 7.21 -16.02 5.34
C ALA A 25 7.59 -14.63 4.79
N PRO A 26 7.46 -14.39 3.48
CA PRO A 26 7.77 -13.09 2.90
C PRO A 26 6.96 -12.02 3.64
N GLU A 27 7.60 -10.92 4.01
CA GLU A 27 6.91 -9.80 4.62
C GLU A 27 5.95 -9.19 3.59
N GLN A 28 4.77 -8.75 4.05
CA GLN A 28 3.79 -8.08 3.20
C GLN A 28 4.35 -6.74 2.73
N SER A 29 4.06 -6.39 1.48
CA SER A 29 4.34 -5.04 0.97
C SER A 29 3.50 -4.00 1.70
N VAL A 30 4.04 -2.79 1.79
CA VAL A 30 3.42 -1.67 2.49
C VAL A 30 3.29 -0.50 1.54
N VAL A 31 2.16 0.17 1.58
CA VAL A 31 1.95 1.47 0.93
C VAL A 31 1.74 2.54 2.01
N GLU A 32 2.47 3.64 1.88
CA GLU A 32 2.46 4.73 2.85
C GLU A 32 1.98 6.00 2.18
N TYR A 33 1.09 6.73 2.85
CA TYR A 33 0.46 7.96 2.40
C TYR A 33 0.89 9.10 3.31
N VAL A 34 1.76 9.98 2.81
CA VAL A 34 2.28 11.13 3.54
C VAL A 34 1.53 12.38 3.08
N TRP A 35 0.80 13.00 3.98
CA TRP A 35 0.03 14.19 3.67
C TRP A 35 0.91 15.43 3.53
N HIS A 36 0.61 16.24 2.51
CA HIS A 36 1.37 17.46 2.22
C HIS A 36 0.44 18.65 2.02
N THR A 37 0.93 19.82 2.47
CA THR A 37 0.26 21.09 2.24
C THR A 37 1.10 21.93 1.29
N ALA A 38 0.46 22.57 0.31
CA ALA A 38 1.08 23.46 -0.65
C ALA A 38 1.44 24.80 0.03
N GLY A 39 2.67 25.27 -0.20
CA GLY A 39 3.14 26.58 0.25
C GLY A 39 2.86 27.71 -0.77
N ALA A 40 3.25 28.92 -0.44
CA ALA A 40 3.03 30.09 -1.31
C ALA A 40 3.76 30.01 -2.66
N ASP A 41 4.88 29.29 -2.72
CA ASP A 41 5.71 29.09 -3.91
C ASP A 41 5.41 27.77 -4.63
N PHE A 42 4.31 27.08 -4.27
CA PHE A 42 3.91 25.83 -4.90
C PHE A 42 3.51 26.06 -6.35
N THR A 43 4.26 25.46 -7.27
CA THR A 43 3.99 25.43 -8.70
C THR A 43 4.35 24.07 -9.26
N ALA A 44 3.77 23.67 -10.39
CA ALA A 44 4.13 22.43 -11.07
C ALA A 44 5.64 22.34 -11.38
N GLN A 45 6.27 23.47 -11.69
CA GLN A 45 7.71 23.52 -11.98
C GLN A 45 8.56 23.29 -10.69
N ASN A 46 8.17 23.89 -9.56
CA ASN A 46 8.87 23.70 -8.30
C ASN A 46 8.68 22.27 -7.79
N LEU A 47 7.46 21.73 -7.87
CA LEU A 47 7.19 20.34 -7.53
C LEU A 47 8.03 19.37 -8.38
N ALA A 48 8.13 19.58 -9.70
CA ALA A 48 8.95 18.74 -10.57
C ALA A 48 10.45 18.77 -10.19
N LYS A 49 10.98 19.91 -9.74
CA LYS A 49 12.34 19.99 -9.21
C LYS A 49 12.50 19.19 -7.92
N LEU A 50 11.55 19.30 -7.00
CA LEU A 50 11.57 18.56 -5.75
C LEU A 50 11.46 17.05 -5.98
N ILE A 51 10.62 16.60 -6.92
CA ILE A 51 10.52 15.20 -7.32
C ILE A 51 11.88 14.69 -7.83
N ASN A 52 12.58 15.46 -8.67
CA ASN A 52 13.89 15.06 -9.18
C ASN A 52 14.94 14.98 -8.05
N GLU A 53 14.97 15.96 -7.16
CA GLU A 53 15.87 15.97 -5.99
C GLU A 53 15.58 14.78 -5.06
N TRP A 54 14.31 14.54 -4.72
CA TRP A 54 13.91 13.41 -3.93
C TRP A 54 14.32 12.08 -4.55
N ASN A 55 14.08 11.91 -5.86
CA ASN A 55 14.48 10.71 -6.59
C ASN A 55 16.01 10.50 -6.57
N GLN A 56 16.79 11.58 -6.61
CA GLN A 56 18.25 11.49 -6.50
C GLN A 56 18.66 11.01 -5.10
N ILE A 57 18.06 11.57 -4.04
CA ILE A 57 18.32 11.16 -2.65
C ILE A 57 17.99 9.66 -2.48
N ILE A 58 16.82 9.21 -2.96
CA ILE A 58 16.42 7.80 -2.87
C ILE A 58 17.40 6.89 -3.64
N THR A 59 17.85 7.31 -4.81
CA THR A 59 18.79 6.54 -5.63
C THR A 59 20.16 6.42 -4.95
N ASP A 60 20.68 7.54 -4.43
CA ASP A 60 22.00 7.59 -3.78
C ASP A 60 22.01 6.84 -2.44
N SER A 61 20.88 6.83 -1.74
CA SER A 61 20.73 6.10 -0.47
C SER A 61 20.72 4.57 -0.63
N GLY A 62 20.29 4.07 -1.80
CA GLY A 62 20.00 2.65 -1.99
C GLY A 62 18.83 2.12 -1.18
N MET A 63 17.91 3.00 -0.70
CA MET A 63 16.70 2.57 0.01
C MET A 63 15.88 1.60 -0.83
N ALA A 64 15.45 0.51 -0.20
CA ALA A 64 14.56 -0.45 -0.82
C ALA A 64 13.15 0.15 -0.94
N MET A 65 12.79 0.57 -2.15
CA MET A 65 11.51 1.19 -2.48
C MET A 65 10.99 0.64 -3.80
N ASN A 66 9.71 0.24 -3.85
CA ASN A 66 9.10 -0.34 -5.04
C ASN A 66 8.54 0.72 -6.00
N GLY A 67 8.43 1.97 -5.56
CA GLY A 67 7.95 3.09 -6.37
C GLY A 67 7.30 4.18 -5.52
N ALA A 68 6.92 5.27 -6.18
CA ALA A 68 6.20 6.38 -5.54
C ALA A 68 5.26 7.09 -6.50
N ASN A 69 4.21 7.68 -5.94
CA ASN A 69 3.20 8.43 -6.66
C ASN A 69 2.87 9.72 -5.90
N ILE A 70 2.26 10.68 -6.58
CA ILE A 70 1.54 11.79 -5.95
C ILE A 70 0.05 11.59 -6.25
N LEU A 71 -0.79 11.74 -5.24
CA LEU A 71 -2.25 11.77 -5.37
C LEU A 71 -2.75 13.18 -5.11
N THR A 72 -3.54 13.71 -6.04
CA THR A 72 -4.25 14.98 -5.89
C THR A 72 -5.73 14.67 -5.69
N PRO A 73 -6.37 15.13 -4.61
CA PRO A 73 -7.78 14.85 -4.36
C PRO A 73 -8.65 15.53 -5.43
N THR A 74 -9.72 14.85 -5.86
CA THR A 74 -10.69 15.42 -6.81
C THR A 74 -11.64 16.41 -6.13
N VAL A 75 -11.77 16.29 -4.80
CA VAL A 75 -12.48 17.24 -3.92
C VAL A 75 -11.48 17.74 -2.89
N SER A 76 -11.34 19.06 -2.77
CA SER A 76 -10.37 19.67 -1.84
C SER A 76 -10.58 19.18 -0.40
N SER A 77 -9.48 18.92 0.30
CA SER A 77 -9.44 18.61 1.73
C SER A 77 -9.02 19.86 2.52
N GLU A 78 -9.40 19.94 3.79
CA GLU A 78 -8.86 20.94 4.73
C GLU A 78 -7.55 20.46 5.39
N ASP A 79 -7.27 19.14 5.32
CA ASP A 79 -6.14 18.51 5.99
C ASP A 79 -4.88 18.43 5.12
N TYR A 80 -5.05 18.36 3.78
CA TYR A 80 -3.94 18.25 2.82
C TYR A 80 -4.34 18.76 1.43
N ASP A 81 -3.35 19.20 0.66
CA ASP A 81 -3.51 19.56 -0.76
C ASP A 81 -3.16 18.41 -1.69
N PHE A 82 -2.22 17.56 -1.29
CA PHE A 82 -1.84 16.35 -2.02
C PHE A 82 -1.20 15.32 -1.08
N ILE A 83 -1.10 14.08 -1.55
CA ILE A 83 -0.53 12.97 -0.81
C ILE A 83 0.68 12.40 -1.57
N TRP A 84 1.82 12.27 -0.88
CA TRP A 84 2.98 11.57 -1.40
C TRP A 84 2.87 10.11 -1.01
N VAL A 85 2.76 9.23 -1.99
CA VAL A 85 2.60 7.78 -1.78
C VAL A 85 3.93 7.09 -1.98
N ILE A 86 4.34 6.29 -1.02
CA ILE A 86 5.57 5.52 -1.06
C ILE A 86 5.23 4.03 -0.98
N LYS A 87 5.75 3.23 -1.92
CA LYS A 87 5.55 1.79 -1.96
C LYS A 87 6.80 1.07 -1.46
N TRP A 88 6.67 0.37 -0.34
CA TRP A 88 7.74 -0.35 0.32
C TRP A 88 7.60 -1.86 0.13
N PRO A 89 8.72 -2.63 -0.02
CA PRO A 89 8.64 -4.08 -0.09
C PRO A 89 8.20 -4.73 1.23
N SER A 90 8.36 -4.03 2.38
CA SER A 90 7.97 -4.49 3.69
C SER A 90 7.95 -3.35 4.72
N MET A 91 7.37 -3.59 5.90
CA MET A 91 7.43 -2.65 7.02
C MET A 91 8.88 -2.43 7.49
N SER A 92 9.69 -3.49 7.53
CA SER A 92 11.09 -3.36 7.91
C SER A 92 11.91 -2.50 6.93
N ALA A 93 11.59 -2.55 5.63
CA ALA A 93 12.21 -1.67 4.63
C ALA A 93 11.77 -0.22 4.80
N ARG A 94 10.50 0.00 5.13
CA ARG A 94 9.96 1.34 5.46
C ARG A 94 10.69 1.94 6.65
N ASP A 95 10.77 1.22 7.75
CA ASP A 95 11.41 1.72 8.98
C ASP A 95 12.89 2.04 8.74
N ALA A 96 13.63 1.17 8.05
CA ALA A 96 15.00 1.43 7.64
C ALA A 96 15.13 2.66 6.73
N GLY A 97 14.17 2.86 5.82
CA GLY A 97 14.10 4.02 4.94
C GLY A 97 13.92 5.33 5.72
N TRP A 98 13.00 5.36 6.68
CA TRP A 98 12.78 6.53 7.55
C TRP A 98 13.98 6.80 8.47
N ASP A 99 14.60 5.76 9.05
CA ASP A 99 15.81 5.92 9.86
C ASP A 99 16.94 6.56 9.04
N TYR A 100 17.17 6.07 7.82
CA TYR A 100 18.16 6.68 6.92
C TYR A 100 17.81 8.13 6.58
N TRP A 101 16.54 8.40 6.22
CA TRP A 101 16.06 9.73 5.85
C TRP A 101 16.28 10.72 6.97
N MET A 102 15.87 10.40 8.19
CA MET A 102 16.04 11.25 9.35
C MET A 102 17.51 11.53 9.68
N ALA A 103 18.37 10.54 9.50
CA ALA A 103 19.79 10.68 9.82
C ALA A 103 20.60 11.44 8.75
N ASN A 104 20.17 11.42 7.47
CA ASN A 104 21.04 11.84 6.37
C ASN A 104 20.42 12.84 5.39
N ALA A 105 19.09 12.91 5.26
CA ALA A 105 18.43 13.69 4.20
C ALA A 105 17.44 14.74 4.71
N SER A 106 16.86 14.55 5.89
CA SER A 106 15.75 15.37 6.39
C SER A 106 16.07 16.87 6.50
N GLU A 107 17.28 17.23 6.93
CA GLU A 107 17.69 18.63 7.08
C GLU A 107 17.82 19.33 5.71
N GLN A 108 18.48 18.69 4.75
CA GLN A 108 18.58 19.21 3.39
C GLN A 108 17.21 19.31 2.74
N TRP A 109 16.38 18.27 2.87
CA TRP A 109 15.04 18.25 2.33
C TRP A 109 14.15 19.35 2.88
N ALA A 110 14.21 19.61 4.19
CA ALA A 110 13.47 20.70 4.83
C ALA A 110 13.82 22.07 4.22
N GLN A 111 15.10 22.28 3.85
CA GLN A 111 15.55 23.51 3.17
C GLN A 111 15.02 23.57 1.73
N SER A 112 15.03 22.45 1.01
CA SER A 112 14.58 22.38 -0.38
C SER A 112 13.07 22.64 -0.54
N ILE A 113 12.27 22.21 0.43
CA ILE A 113 10.81 22.38 0.39
C ILE A 113 10.31 23.71 0.97
N GLU A 114 11.20 24.52 1.60
CA GLU A 114 10.82 25.76 2.25
C GLU A 114 10.06 26.70 1.30
N GLY A 115 8.86 27.14 1.72
CA GLY A 115 7.96 27.97 0.92
C GLY A 115 7.20 27.25 -0.18
N ILE A 116 7.63 26.05 -0.59
CA ILE A 116 6.99 25.27 -1.68
C ILE A 116 5.93 24.32 -1.13
N MET A 117 6.28 23.52 -0.13
CA MET A 117 5.35 22.57 0.51
C MET A 117 5.80 22.27 1.94
N SER A 118 4.91 21.67 2.70
CA SER A 118 5.22 21.15 4.03
C SER A 118 4.54 19.79 4.25
N PHE A 119 5.07 19.02 5.20
CA PHE A 119 4.46 17.80 5.70
C PHE A 119 4.78 17.63 7.18
N ASP A 120 3.93 16.90 7.88
CA ASP A 120 4.15 16.45 9.24
C ASP A 120 4.38 14.94 9.22
N PRO A 121 5.53 14.44 9.72
CA PRO A 121 5.77 12.99 9.80
C PRO A 121 4.69 12.20 10.56
N ASP A 122 3.98 12.84 11.49
CA ASP A 122 2.85 12.23 12.21
C ASP A 122 1.63 12.00 11.30
N ASN A 123 1.57 12.66 10.15
CA ASN A 123 0.55 12.48 9.11
C ASN A 123 1.04 11.56 7.98
N ALA A 124 1.78 10.51 8.35
CA ALA A 124 2.25 9.43 7.47
C ALA A 124 1.54 8.12 7.83
N PHE A 125 0.62 7.69 6.98
CA PHE A 125 -0.28 6.57 7.23
C PHE A 125 0.13 5.35 6.40
N ALA A 126 0.62 4.30 7.05
CA ALA A 126 1.06 3.08 6.38
C ALA A 126 -0.03 2.00 6.41
N PHE A 127 -0.17 1.28 5.29
CA PHE A 127 -1.11 0.17 5.14
C PHE A 127 -0.37 -1.06 4.62
N SER A 128 -0.68 -2.22 5.18
CA SER A 128 -0.29 -3.51 4.60
C SER A 128 -1.14 -3.81 3.38
N VAL A 129 -0.54 -4.27 2.30
CA VAL A 129 -1.26 -4.75 1.12
C VAL A 129 -1.62 -6.22 1.36
N ILE A 130 -2.91 -6.50 1.58
CA ILE A 130 -3.39 -7.85 1.90
C ILE A 130 -3.46 -8.70 0.65
N ASP A 131 -4.05 -8.15 -0.41
CA ASP A 131 -4.05 -8.75 -1.73
C ASP A 131 -4.12 -7.68 -2.83
N PHE A 132 -3.97 -8.14 -4.05
CA PHE A 132 -3.84 -7.30 -5.22
C PHE A 132 -4.23 -8.08 -6.47
N THR A 133 -5.14 -7.51 -7.26
CA THR A 133 -5.54 -8.06 -8.57
C THR A 133 -4.96 -7.19 -9.67
N ALA A 134 -4.09 -7.75 -10.51
CA ALA A 134 -3.43 -7.03 -11.59
C ALA A 134 -4.40 -6.67 -12.73
N PRO A 135 -4.19 -5.54 -13.43
CA PRO A 135 -4.96 -5.21 -14.63
C PRO A 135 -4.69 -6.21 -15.75
N LYS A 136 -5.65 -6.36 -16.68
CA LYS A 136 -5.45 -7.19 -17.88
C LYS A 136 -4.43 -6.61 -18.83
N ILE A 137 -4.40 -5.28 -18.92
CA ILE A 137 -3.46 -4.53 -19.74
C ILE A 137 -2.67 -3.61 -18.82
N GLU A 138 -1.39 -3.89 -18.68
CA GLU A 138 -0.47 -2.95 -18.03
C GLU A 138 -0.32 -1.70 -18.89
N THR A 139 -0.44 -0.54 -18.28
CA THR A 139 -0.24 0.74 -18.95
C THR A 139 1.07 1.36 -18.47
N ASN A 140 1.81 1.96 -19.41
CA ASN A 140 2.97 2.80 -19.09
C ASN A 140 2.56 4.25 -18.86
N SER A 141 1.31 4.49 -18.42
CA SER A 141 0.82 5.85 -18.15
C SER A 141 1.53 6.42 -16.93
N GLU A 142 1.97 7.67 -17.04
CA GLU A 142 2.49 8.43 -15.91
C GLU A 142 1.38 8.94 -14.99
N SER A 143 0.10 8.78 -15.39
CA SER A 143 -1.06 9.19 -14.61
C SER A 143 -2.07 8.05 -14.51
N PHE A 144 -2.88 8.10 -13.46
CA PHE A 144 -3.94 7.12 -13.18
C PHE A 144 -5.04 7.78 -12.34
N SER A 145 -6.21 7.16 -12.29
CA SER A 145 -7.29 7.54 -11.37
C SER A 145 -7.45 6.46 -10.32
N ASN A 146 -7.73 6.84 -9.08
CA ASN A 146 -8.03 5.88 -8.03
C ASN A 146 -9.16 6.34 -7.11
N ARG A 147 -9.76 5.35 -6.44
CA ARG A 147 -10.79 5.53 -5.42
C ARG A 147 -10.48 4.64 -4.23
N PHE A 148 -10.49 5.24 -3.07
CA PHE A 148 -10.51 4.52 -1.80
C PHE A 148 -11.93 4.29 -1.34
N HIS A 149 -12.17 3.12 -0.76
CA HIS A 149 -13.38 2.79 -0.01
C HIS A 149 -12.95 2.37 1.40
N PHE A 150 -13.28 3.19 2.38
CA PHE A 150 -13.10 2.87 3.79
C PHE A 150 -14.40 2.26 4.30
N CYS A 151 -14.42 0.95 4.49
CA CYS A 151 -15.64 0.18 4.62
C CYS A 151 -15.79 -0.46 6.00
N THR A 152 -17.04 -0.56 6.45
CA THR A 152 -17.46 -1.42 7.55
C THR A 152 -18.46 -2.45 7.06
N PHE A 153 -18.49 -3.63 7.68
CA PHE A 153 -19.48 -4.65 7.38
C PHE A 153 -20.86 -4.24 7.95
N ASN A 154 -21.88 -4.45 7.14
CA ASN A 154 -23.26 -4.36 7.61
C ASN A 154 -23.61 -5.61 8.45
N GLU A 155 -24.70 -5.55 9.21
CA GLU A 155 -25.12 -6.66 10.09
C GLU A 155 -25.26 -7.98 9.32
N GLY A 156 -24.57 -9.00 9.80
CA GLY A 156 -24.60 -10.35 9.22
C GLY A 156 -23.49 -10.65 8.18
N TYR A 157 -22.64 -9.67 7.87
CA TYR A 157 -21.51 -9.81 6.94
C TYR A 157 -20.16 -9.74 7.67
N ASP A 158 -19.14 -10.33 7.07
CA ASP A 158 -17.79 -10.46 7.62
C ASP A 158 -16.73 -10.64 6.51
N ASN A 159 -15.49 -10.93 6.91
CA ASN A 159 -14.39 -11.19 5.96
C ASN A 159 -14.66 -12.33 4.97
N SER A 160 -15.44 -13.36 5.36
CA SER A 160 -15.80 -14.45 4.44
C SER A 160 -16.76 -13.96 3.34
N SER A 161 -17.64 -13.02 3.71
CA SER A 161 -18.52 -12.34 2.76
C SER A 161 -17.73 -11.47 1.79
N LEU A 162 -16.72 -10.74 2.30
CA LEU A 162 -15.80 -9.96 1.47
C LEU A 162 -15.03 -10.83 0.49
N ASP A 163 -14.48 -11.97 0.93
CA ASP A 163 -13.75 -12.91 0.06
C ASP A 163 -14.65 -13.46 -1.06
N THR A 164 -15.92 -13.73 -0.75
CA THR A 164 -16.89 -14.15 -1.75
C THR A 164 -17.16 -13.06 -2.78
N PHE A 165 -17.40 -11.83 -2.31
CA PHE A 165 -17.63 -10.66 -3.16
C PHE A 165 -16.41 -10.36 -4.06
N LYS A 166 -15.19 -10.43 -3.53
CA LYS A 166 -13.93 -10.26 -4.30
C LYS A 166 -13.84 -11.27 -5.45
N ASN A 167 -14.09 -12.55 -5.19
CA ASN A 167 -14.05 -13.58 -6.22
C ASN A 167 -15.08 -13.33 -7.35
N GLU A 168 -16.25 -12.78 -7.02
CA GLU A 168 -17.27 -12.38 -8.00
C GLU A 168 -16.80 -11.18 -8.82
N VAL A 169 -16.29 -10.14 -8.17
CA VAL A 169 -15.73 -8.94 -8.82
C VAL A 169 -14.58 -9.31 -9.75
N ASP A 170 -13.66 -10.17 -9.32
CA ASP A 170 -12.50 -10.61 -10.10
C ASP A 170 -12.89 -11.44 -11.32
N SER A 171 -14.04 -12.11 -11.28
CA SER A 171 -14.55 -12.86 -12.43
C SER A 171 -15.07 -11.96 -13.56
N THR A 172 -15.24 -10.66 -13.29
CA THR A 172 -15.84 -9.67 -14.19
C THR A 172 -14.79 -8.72 -14.73
N VAL A 173 -14.83 -8.42 -16.04
CA VAL A 173 -13.99 -7.38 -16.66
C VAL A 173 -14.70 -6.05 -16.55
N TRP A 174 -14.30 -5.22 -15.62
CA TRP A 174 -14.85 -3.87 -15.44
C TRP A 174 -14.30 -2.90 -16.48
N SER A 175 -12.98 -2.84 -16.61
CA SER A 175 -12.22 -2.31 -17.76
C SER A 175 -10.94 -3.11 -17.92
N ASP A 176 -10.25 -2.96 -19.04
CA ASP A 176 -8.98 -3.68 -19.29
C ASP A 176 -7.84 -3.15 -18.42
N THR A 177 -7.93 -1.90 -17.94
CA THR A 177 -6.92 -1.24 -17.11
C THR A 177 -7.25 -1.24 -15.63
N TYR A 178 -8.43 -1.75 -15.26
CA TYR A 178 -8.87 -1.84 -13.87
C TYR A 178 -8.04 -2.83 -13.08
N TRP A 179 -7.64 -2.41 -11.90
CA TRP A 179 -7.09 -3.28 -10.88
C TRP A 179 -7.48 -2.77 -9.49
N HIS A 180 -7.39 -3.62 -8.50
CA HIS A 180 -7.70 -3.27 -7.13
C HIS A 180 -6.75 -3.92 -6.13
N ALA A 181 -6.75 -3.37 -4.92
CA ALA A 181 -6.05 -3.92 -3.76
C ALA A 181 -6.93 -3.84 -2.53
N THR A 182 -6.74 -4.78 -1.60
CA THR A 182 -7.27 -4.69 -0.25
C THR A 182 -6.14 -4.30 0.69
N LEU A 183 -6.38 -3.27 1.50
CA LEU A 183 -5.41 -2.69 2.41
C LEU A 183 -5.88 -2.82 3.86
N GLU A 184 -4.93 -3.00 4.77
CA GLU A 184 -5.16 -2.99 6.22
C GLU A 184 -4.31 -1.90 6.86
N PRO A 185 -4.91 -0.98 7.67
CA PRO A 185 -4.15 0.03 8.40
C PRO A 185 -3.15 -0.63 9.36
N THR A 186 -1.91 -0.13 9.40
CA THR A 186 -0.90 -0.54 10.40
C THR A 186 -0.93 0.35 11.65
N PHE A 187 -1.89 1.25 11.72
CA PHE A 187 -2.17 2.19 12.81
C PHE A 187 -3.64 2.00 13.25
N ASN A 188 -4.09 2.77 14.26
CA ASN A 188 -5.46 2.67 14.76
C ASN A 188 -6.26 3.94 14.39
N PRO A 189 -6.89 4.00 13.22
CA PRO A 189 -7.76 5.12 12.87
C PRO A 189 -9.05 5.12 13.73
N ASP A 190 -9.66 6.29 13.90
CA ASP A 190 -10.95 6.43 14.56
C ASP A 190 -11.90 7.22 13.65
N PRO A 191 -12.95 6.60 13.11
CA PRO A 191 -13.34 5.19 13.26
C PRO A 191 -12.42 4.22 12.49
N MET A 192 -12.26 3.00 13.04
CA MET A 192 -11.54 1.92 12.36
C MET A 192 -12.43 1.32 11.26
N PRO A 193 -11.99 1.29 9.98
CA PRO A 193 -12.67 0.51 8.96
C PRO A 193 -12.40 -0.98 9.18
N ASP A 194 -13.34 -1.85 8.79
CA ASP A 194 -13.13 -3.29 8.78
C ASP A 194 -12.16 -3.70 7.67
N PHE A 195 -12.20 -2.96 6.53
CA PHE A 195 -11.23 -3.09 5.43
C PHE A 195 -11.16 -1.80 4.62
N VAL A 196 -10.06 -1.65 3.87
CA VAL A 196 -9.93 -0.59 2.87
C VAL A 196 -9.78 -1.22 1.50
N TRP A 197 -10.69 -0.88 0.58
CA TRP A 197 -10.61 -1.28 -0.81
C TRP A 197 -10.10 -0.12 -1.65
N LEU A 198 -9.14 -0.38 -2.51
CA LEU A 198 -8.53 0.60 -3.41
C LEU A 198 -8.75 0.18 -4.85
N ASP A 199 -9.52 0.96 -5.59
CA ASP A 199 -9.71 0.80 -7.03
C ASP A 199 -8.78 1.72 -7.81
N LEU A 200 -8.24 1.22 -8.93
CA LEU A 200 -7.35 1.97 -9.80
C LEU A 200 -7.68 1.72 -11.28
N TRP A 201 -7.51 2.77 -12.08
CA TRP A 201 -7.72 2.79 -13.53
C TRP A 201 -6.64 3.62 -14.21
N ALA A 202 -6.39 3.38 -15.50
CA ALA A 202 -5.41 4.16 -16.25
C ALA A 202 -5.77 5.65 -16.36
N ASN A 203 -7.06 6.00 -16.31
CA ASN A 203 -7.57 7.37 -16.44
C ASN A 203 -9.05 7.47 -16.02
N ASP A 204 -9.56 8.71 -15.96
CA ASP A 204 -10.95 8.98 -15.57
C ASP A 204 -11.99 8.37 -16.52
N ALA A 205 -11.72 8.31 -17.82
CA ALA A 205 -12.69 7.72 -18.76
C ALA A 205 -12.86 6.22 -18.51
N ASP A 206 -11.77 5.49 -18.22
CA ASP A 206 -11.82 4.08 -17.84
C ASP A 206 -12.52 3.88 -16.50
N LYS A 207 -12.27 4.78 -15.53
CA LYS A 207 -12.96 4.80 -14.23
C LYS A 207 -14.46 4.96 -14.43
N ASP A 208 -14.90 5.99 -15.15
CA ASP A 208 -16.32 6.28 -15.35
C ASP A 208 -17.03 5.10 -16.01
N MET A 209 -16.44 4.55 -17.09
CA MET A 209 -16.99 3.36 -17.77
C MET A 209 -17.09 2.14 -16.85
N ALA A 210 -16.07 1.89 -16.01
CA ALA A 210 -16.08 0.76 -15.08
C ALA A 210 -17.13 0.95 -13.97
N LEU A 211 -17.26 2.17 -13.43
CA LEU A 211 -18.25 2.50 -12.42
C LEU A 211 -19.68 2.41 -12.96
N ASP A 212 -19.96 2.92 -14.16
CA ASP A 212 -21.26 2.79 -14.81
C ASP A 212 -21.63 1.31 -14.97
N LYS A 213 -20.69 0.51 -15.47
CA LYS A 213 -20.89 -0.93 -15.61
C LYS A 213 -21.13 -1.64 -14.27
N PHE A 214 -20.40 -1.23 -13.21
CA PHE A 214 -20.60 -1.76 -11.86
C PHE A 214 -22.01 -1.41 -11.36
N MET A 215 -22.44 -0.15 -11.47
CA MET A 215 -23.74 0.32 -11.01
C MET A 215 -24.93 -0.32 -11.75
N GLU A 216 -24.73 -0.79 -12.98
CA GLU A 216 -25.73 -1.52 -13.76
C GLU A 216 -25.73 -3.04 -13.46
N SER A 217 -24.77 -3.53 -12.70
CA SER A 217 -24.60 -4.95 -12.37
C SER A 217 -25.34 -5.35 -11.08
N GLU A 218 -25.57 -6.64 -10.91
CA GLU A 218 -26.09 -7.20 -9.65
C GLU A 218 -25.14 -7.01 -8.46
N TYR A 219 -23.87 -6.71 -8.72
CA TYR A 219 -22.86 -6.51 -7.68
C TYR A 219 -23.04 -5.18 -6.94
N ALA A 220 -23.65 -4.17 -7.58
CA ALA A 220 -23.94 -2.90 -6.91
C ALA A 220 -24.93 -3.06 -5.75
N GLU A 221 -25.99 -3.84 -5.93
CA GLU A 221 -26.95 -4.15 -4.86
C GLU A 221 -26.26 -4.94 -3.74
N LYS A 222 -25.49 -5.99 -4.08
CA LYS A 222 -24.73 -6.79 -3.11
C LYS A 222 -23.75 -5.92 -2.31
N TYR A 223 -23.02 -5.03 -2.98
CA TYR A 223 -22.10 -4.11 -2.33
C TYR A 223 -22.78 -3.25 -1.27
N LEU A 224 -23.93 -2.63 -1.63
CA LEU A 224 -24.69 -1.78 -0.72
C LEU A 224 -25.34 -2.57 0.42
N GLU A 225 -25.69 -3.84 0.19
CA GLU A 225 -26.24 -4.71 1.24
C GLU A 225 -25.14 -5.14 2.23
N MET A 226 -23.94 -5.41 1.76
CA MET A 226 -22.86 -5.99 2.55
C MET A 226 -22.00 -4.95 3.27
N PHE A 227 -21.86 -3.74 2.69
CA PHE A 227 -20.86 -2.77 3.14
C PHE A 227 -21.44 -1.36 3.27
N SER A 228 -20.95 -0.63 4.28
CA SER A 228 -21.10 0.82 4.42
C SER A 228 -19.73 1.45 4.25
N CYS A 229 -19.53 2.23 3.17
CA CYS A 229 -18.21 2.76 2.83
C CYS A 229 -18.25 4.29 2.67
N ASN A 230 -17.19 4.93 3.19
CA ASN A 230 -16.82 6.30 2.81
C ASN A 230 -15.81 6.23 1.67
N THR A 231 -15.98 7.06 0.64
CA THR A 231 -15.11 7.04 -0.53
C THR A 231 -14.32 8.32 -0.69
N ALA A 232 -13.10 8.20 -1.25
CA ALA A 232 -12.25 9.34 -1.61
C ALA A 232 -11.61 9.09 -2.98
N ASP A 233 -11.77 10.05 -3.90
CA ASP A 233 -11.25 9.99 -5.27
C ASP A 233 -10.02 10.86 -5.44
N PHE A 234 -9.05 10.35 -6.20
CA PHE A 234 -7.80 11.04 -6.49
C PHE A 234 -7.36 10.86 -7.94
N ASN A 235 -6.64 11.85 -8.44
CA ASN A 235 -5.82 11.75 -9.64
C ASN A 235 -4.38 11.47 -9.22
N GLY A 236 -3.82 10.38 -9.72
CA GLY A 236 -2.46 9.94 -9.40
C GLY A 236 -1.46 10.30 -10.50
N THR A 237 -0.23 10.60 -10.09
CA THR A 237 0.93 10.77 -10.97
C THR A 237 2.07 9.92 -10.47
N VAL A 238 2.64 9.08 -11.35
CA VAL A 238 3.82 8.26 -11.03
C VAL A 238 5.05 9.17 -11.00
N ILE A 239 5.82 9.09 -9.92
CA ILE A 239 7.02 9.92 -9.74
C ILE A 239 8.30 9.09 -9.58
N ARG A 240 8.14 7.77 -9.36
CA ARG A 240 9.23 6.79 -9.31
C ARG A 240 8.75 5.40 -9.70
#